data_eaad6caa2efe96722f16ef103bdb4ec0
#
_entry.id   eaad6caa2efe96722f16ef103bdb4ec0
#
_cell.length_a   1.000
_cell.length_b   1.000
_cell.length_c   1.000
_cell.angle_alpha   90.00
_cell.angle_beta   90.00
_cell.angle_gamma   90.00
#
_symmetry.space_group_name_H-M   'P 1'
#
loop_
_entity.id
_entity.type
_entity.pdbx_description
1 polymer ?
#
loop_
_entity_poly.entity_id
_entity_poly.type
_entity_poly.pdbx_seq_one_letter_code
_entity_poly.pdbx_strand_id
1 'polypeptide(L)'
;MTTKGVEGVYLHTRNWGKTAKFLEALGYEIEFTTDHGSGTLRHENGPYFVVAEVPQDQEPEAQLVLRVEDAAAFRPDPIVEVVSPFEETHWGTQRMVVRDPDGRQWSVEAPLAK
;
A
#
# COMPACT_ATOMS: atom_id res chain seq x y z
N MET A 1 -14.58 6.41 14.31
CA MET A 1 -13.95 5.14 13.92
C MET A 1 -12.52 5.38 13.50
N THR A 2 -11.63 4.55 13.97
CA THR A 2 -10.20 4.63 13.65
C THR A 2 -9.80 3.53 12.69
N THR A 3 -8.53 3.55 12.25
CA THR A 3 -7.99 2.48 11.42
C THR A 3 -7.70 1.24 12.27
N LYS A 4 -7.47 0.13 11.60
CA LYS A 4 -7.02 -1.13 12.23
C LYS A 4 -5.49 -1.23 12.27
N GLY A 5 -4.79 -0.16 11.92
CA GLY A 5 -3.35 -0.13 11.91
C GLY A 5 -2.75 -0.47 10.56
N VAL A 6 -1.44 -0.62 10.55
CA VAL A 6 -0.70 -0.88 9.31
C VAL A 6 -0.95 -2.30 8.83
N GLU A 7 -1.43 -2.45 7.60
CA GLU A 7 -1.59 -3.79 7.02
C GLU A 7 -0.50 -4.11 6.01
N GLY A 8 0.15 -3.10 5.44
CA GLY A 8 1.17 -3.34 4.44
C GLY A 8 1.94 -2.09 4.08
N VAL A 9 2.87 -2.26 3.15
CA VAL A 9 3.69 -1.17 2.62
C VAL A 9 3.63 -1.25 1.11
N TYR A 10 3.34 -0.12 0.46
CA TYR A 10 3.43 0.02 -0.97
C TYR A 10 4.83 0.54 -1.28
N LEU A 11 5.64 -0.27 -1.93
CA LEU A 11 7.07 -0.02 -2.11
C LEU A 11 7.40 0.13 -3.58
N HIS A 12 7.98 1.28 -3.94
CA HIS A 12 8.52 1.47 -5.27
C HIS A 12 9.92 0.87 -5.37
N THR A 13 10.28 0.36 -6.54
CA THR A 13 11.62 -0.15 -6.80
C THR A 13 12.02 0.19 -8.23
N ARG A 14 13.30 0.35 -8.46
CA ARG A 14 13.83 0.50 -9.83
C ARG A 14 14.14 -0.83 -10.48
N ASN A 15 14.07 -1.93 -9.71
CA ASN A 15 14.33 -3.27 -10.23
C ASN A 15 13.53 -4.29 -9.46
N TRP A 16 12.39 -4.68 -10.02
CA TRP A 16 11.48 -5.63 -9.40
C TRP A 16 12.17 -6.95 -9.04
N GLY A 17 12.90 -7.54 -10.00
CA GLY A 17 13.50 -8.85 -9.78
C GLY A 17 14.48 -8.88 -8.61
N LYS A 18 15.31 -7.85 -8.51
CA LYS A 18 16.30 -7.76 -7.43
C LYS A 18 15.63 -7.53 -6.08
N THR A 19 14.64 -6.65 -6.04
CA THR A 19 13.94 -6.35 -4.79
C THR A 19 13.13 -7.54 -4.32
N ALA A 20 12.48 -8.26 -5.24
CA ALA A 20 11.75 -9.49 -4.89
C ALA A 20 12.70 -10.53 -4.28
N LYS A 21 13.85 -10.75 -4.89
CA LYS A 21 14.83 -11.69 -4.35
C LYS A 21 15.38 -11.27 -3.00
N PHE A 22 15.59 -9.98 -2.82
CA PHE A 22 16.02 -9.42 -1.54
C PHE A 22 15.01 -9.74 -0.44
N LEU A 23 13.72 -9.52 -0.71
CA LEU A 23 12.66 -9.79 0.26
C LEU A 23 12.50 -11.29 0.50
N GLU A 24 12.60 -12.12 -0.55
CA GLU A 24 12.54 -13.57 -0.37
C GLU A 24 13.67 -14.05 0.52
N ALA A 25 14.86 -13.48 0.37
CA ALA A 25 16.01 -13.82 1.21
C ALA A 25 15.78 -13.46 2.67
N LEU A 26 14.85 -12.56 2.96
CA LEU A 26 14.48 -12.14 4.31
C LEU A 26 13.25 -12.88 4.84
N GLY A 27 12.74 -13.86 4.09
CA GLY A 27 11.66 -14.71 4.57
C GLY A 27 10.28 -14.41 4.00
N TYR A 28 10.17 -13.48 3.05
CA TYR A 28 8.89 -13.19 2.41
C TYR A 28 8.64 -14.15 1.27
N GLU A 29 7.37 -14.42 1.01
CA GLU A 29 6.96 -15.28 -0.09
C GLU A 29 6.18 -14.48 -1.12
N ILE A 30 6.45 -14.72 -2.40
CA ILE A 30 5.70 -14.09 -3.48
C ILE A 30 4.29 -14.68 -3.50
N GLU A 31 3.28 -13.83 -3.30
CA GLU A 31 1.88 -14.25 -3.34
C GLU A 31 1.36 -14.24 -4.78
N PHE A 32 1.66 -13.15 -5.50
CA PHE A 32 1.40 -13.10 -6.93
C PHE A 32 2.29 -12.05 -7.59
N THR A 33 2.41 -12.14 -8.91
CA THR A 33 3.15 -11.15 -9.70
C THR A 33 2.30 -10.75 -10.90
N THR A 34 2.61 -9.57 -11.43
CA THR A 34 2.06 -9.12 -12.70
C THR A 34 3.14 -9.25 -13.78
N ASP A 35 2.75 -9.03 -15.03
CA ASP A 35 3.69 -9.06 -16.15
C ASP A 35 4.36 -7.70 -16.42
N HIS A 36 4.16 -6.72 -15.52
CA HIS A 36 4.73 -5.38 -15.69
C HIS A 36 5.52 -4.91 -14.45
N GLY A 37 6.22 -5.86 -13.82
CA GLY A 37 7.18 -5.52 -12.78
C GLY A 37 6.57 -5.14 -11.45
N SER A 38 5.55 -5.86 -11.02
CA SER A 38 4.98 -5.64 -9.69
C SER A 38 4.47 -6.95 -9.10
N GLY A 39 4.18 -6.93 -7.82
CA GLY A 39 3.62 -8.09 -7.14
C GLY A 39 3.47 -7.85 -5.66
N THR A 40 2.92 -8.86 -4.99
CA THR A 40 2.71 -8.84 -3.56
C THR A 40 3.53 -9.93 -2.90
N LEU A 41 4.23 -9.58 -1.83
CA LEU A 41 5.01 -10.52 -1.02
C LEU A 41 4.45 -10.51 0.39
N ARG A 42 4.31 -11.70 0.97
CA ARG A 42 3.73 -11.87 2.30
C ARG A 42 4.68 -12.53 3.26
N HIS A 43 4.47 -12.21 4.53
CA HIS A 43 5.14 -12.87 5.65
C HIS A 43 4.07 -13.20 6.68
N GLU A 44 4.12 -14.38 7.25
CA GLU A 44 3.09 -14.83 8.20
C GLU A 44 3.05 -14.00 9.48
N ASN A 45 4.12 -13.31 9.81
CA ASN A 45 4.25 -12.57 11.07
C ASN A 45 4.21 -11.05 10.90
N GLY A 46 3.79 -10.56 9.76
CA GLY A 46 3.81 -9.11 9.60
C GLY A 46 3.06 -8.59 8.39
N PRO A 47 3.16 -7.29 8.16
CA PRO A 47 2.52 -6.67 7.01
C PRO A 47 3.07 -7.19 5.68
N TYR A 48 2.21 -7.14 4.66
CA TYR A 48 2.63 -7.47 3.30
C TYR A 48 3.37 -6.30 2.65
N PHE A 49 4.09 -6.60 1.57
CA PHE A 49 4.60 -5.58 0.67
C PHE A 49 3.92 -5.70 -0.69
N VAL A 50 3.47 -4.56 -1.21
CA VAL A 50 3.13 -4.46 -2.62
C VAL A 50 4.28 -3.72 -3.26
N VAL A 51 4.99 -4.37 -4.18
CA VAL A 51 6.20 -3.82 -4.80
C VAL A 51 5.89 -3.52 -6.25
N ALA A 52 6.19 -2.31 -6.69
CA ALA A 52 5.94 -1.89 -8.07
C ALA A 52 7.17 -1.20 -8.64
N GLU A 53 7.57 -1.61 -9.85
CA GLU A 53 8.70 -1.02 -10.52
C GLU A 53 8.36 0.38 -11.06
N VAL A 54 9.29 1.30 -10.86
CA VAL A 54 9.16 2.67 -11.37
C VAL A 54 10.34 2.96 -12.30
N PRO A 55 10.23 4.01 -13.14
CA PRO A 55 11.33 4.37 -14.04
C PRO A 55 12.62 4.71 -13.31
N GLN A 56 13.74 4.53 -13.99
CA GLN A 56 15.06 4.75 -13.40
C GLN A 56 15.29 6.19 -12.92
N ASP A 57 14.59 7.14 -13.52
CA ASP A 57 14.72 8.57 -13.15
C ASP A 57 13.73 8.99 -12.06
N GLN A 58 12.89 8.06 -11.58
CA GLN A 58 11.96 8.35 -10.50
C GLN A 58 12.54 7.87 -9.17
N GLU A 59 12.41 8.71 -8.14
CA GLU A 59 12.85 8.34 -6.81
C GLU A 59 11.93 7.27 -6.23
N PRO A 60 12.45 6.12 -5.80
CA PRO A 60 11.61 5.09 -5.18
C PRO A 60 11.10 5.57 -3.83
N GLU A 61 9.83 5.39 -3.58
CA GLU A 61 9.19 5.79 -2.33
C GLU A 61 8.54 4.59 -1.66
N ALA A 62 8.28 4.71 -0.37
CA ALA A 62 7.53 3.73 0.39
C ALA A 62 6.29 4.44 0.95
N GLN A 63 5.14 3.81 0.81
CA GLN A 63 3.88 4.35 1.32
C GLN A 63 3.25 3.32 2.25
N LEU A 64 2.99 3.70 3.49
CA LEU A 64 2.36 2.81 4.46
C LEU A 64 0.88 2.71 4.14
N VAL A 65 0.33 1.51 4.32
CA VAL A 65 -1.07 1.22 4.06
C VAL A 65 -1.76 0.89 5.38
N LEU A 66 -2.77 1.67 5.71
CA LEU A 66 -3.60 1.46 6.89
C LEU A 66 -4.91 0.80 6.48
N ARG A 67 -5.44 -0.04 7.34
CA ARG A 67 -6.70 -0.72 7.05
C ARG A 67 -7.87 -0.08 7.79
N VAL A 68 -9.01 0.05 7.10
CA VAL A 68 -10.30 0.33 7.75
C VAL A 68 -11.28 -0.74 7.29
N GLU A 69 -12.29 -1.01 8.14
CA GLU A 69 -13.27 -2.06 7.86
C GLU A 69 -14.31 -1.62 6.83
N ASP A 70 -14.69 -0.35 6.86
CA ASP A 70 -15.80 0.16 6.05
C ASP A 70 -15.52 1.59 5.63
N ALA A 71 -15.28 1.78 4.34
CA ALA A 71 -14.99 3.11 3.79
C ALA A 71 -16.12 4.10 4.05
N ALA A 72 -17.38 3.64 3.96
CA ALA A 72 -18.53 4.53 4.14
C ALA A 72 -18.66 5.01 5.58
N ALA A 73 -18.20 4.22 6.54
CA ALA A 73 -18.30 4.56 7.96
C ALA A 73 -17.08 5.33 8.47
N PHE A 74 -16.00 5.34 7.71
CA PHE A 74 -14.77 5.99 8.15
C PHE A 74 -14.90 7.51 8.01
N ARG A 75 -14.69 8.21 9.11
CA ARG A 75 -14.72 9.67 9.14
C ARG A 75 -13.41 10.15 9.74
N PRO A 76 -12.43 10.55 8.89
CA PRO A 76 -11.18 11.04 9.42
C PRO A 76 -11.38 12.33 10.19
N ASP A 77 -10.59 12.49 11.26
CA ASP A 77 -10.56 13.73 12.02
C ASP A 77 -10.14 14.86 11.05
N PRO A 78 -10.70 16.07 11.23
CA PRO A 78 -10.34 17.21 10.37
C PRO A 78 -8.86 17.56 10.29
N ILE A 79 -8.06 17.10 11.26
CA ILE A 79 -6.61 17.32 11.23
C ILE A 79 -5.94 16.50 10.12
N VAL A 80 -6.62 15.45 9.61
CA VAL A 80 -6.08 14.59 8.57
C VAL A 80 -6.27 15.27 7.21
N GLU A 81 -5.16 15.53 6.53
CA GLU A 81 -5.23 16.10 5.19
C GLU A 81 -5.55 14.99 4.19
N VAL A 82 -6.70 15.06 3.56
CA VAL A 82 -7.13 14.08 2.56
C VAL A 82 -6.67 14.55 1.19
N VAL A 83 -5.81 13.77 0.54
CA VAL A 83 -5.31 14.07 -0.81
C VAL A 83 -6.34 13.62 -1.84
N SER A 84 -6.88 12.40 -1.68
CA SER A 84 -7.98 11.93 -2.51
C SER A 84 -8.92 11.08 -1.67
N PRO A 85 -10.23 11.18 -1.91
CA PRO A 85 -11.22 10.38 -1.18
C PRO A 85 -11.14 8.92 -1.59
N PHE A 86 -11.92 8.06 -0.92
CA PHE A 86 -11.98 6.65 -1.31
C PHE A 86 -12.41 6.51 -2.76
N GLU A 87 -11.60 5.77 -3.50
CA GLU A 87 -11.86 5.42 -4.89
C GLU A 87 -11.61 3.94 -5.07
N GLU A 88 -12.39 3.31 -5.93
CA GLU A 88 -12.23 1.91 -6.21
C GLU A 88 -10.92 1.65 -6.94
N THR A 89 -10.16 0.65 -6.47
CA THR A 89 -8.91 0.25 -7.11
C THR A 89 -9.19 -0.88 -8.11
N HIS A 90 -8.23 -1.13 -9.00
CA HIS A 90 -8.35 -2.25 -9.94
C HIS A 90 -7.98 -3.60 -9.31
N TRP A 91 -7.58 -3.60 -8.04
CA TRP A 91 -7.29 -4.85 -7.32
C TRP A 91 -8.36 -5.22 -6.28
N GLY A 92 -9.53 -4.57 -6.35
CA GLY A 92 -10.68 -5.02 -5.58
C GLY A 92 -10.85 -4.41 -4.20
N THR A 93 -10.31 -3.22 -3.98
CA THR A 93 -10.50 -2.50 -2.73
C THR A 93 -10.95 -1.07 -3.01
N GLN A 94 -11.16 -0.29 -1.94
CA GLN A 94 -11.29 1.15 -2.02
C GLN A 94 -10.10 1.77 -1.31
N ARG A 95 -9.58 2.85 -1.85
CA ARG A 95 -8.37 3.48 -1.33
C ARG A 95 -8.55 4.98 -1.21
N MET A 96 -8.22 5.51 -0.04
CA MET A 96 -8.10 6.94 0.23
C MET A 96 -6.62 7.25 0.40
N VAL A 97 -6.17 8.42 -0.05
CA VAL A 97 -4.81 8.87 0.18
C VAL A 97 -4.84 10.07 1.10
N VAL A 98 -4.03 10.03 2.13
CA VAL A 98 -3.90 11.14 3.09
C VAL A 98 -2.44 11.56 3.15
N ARG A 99 -2.20 12.75 3.68
CA ARG A 99 -0.84 13.30 3.80
C ARG A 99 -0.55 13.63 5.25
N ASP A 100 0.64 13.25 5.72
CA ASP A 100 1.06 13.57 7.08
C ASP A 100 1.68 14.97 7.17
N PRO A 101 1.99 15.44 8.39
CA PRO A 101 2.54 16.80 8.56
C PRO A 101 3.87 17.05 7.83
N ASP A 102 4.62 16.00 7.52
CA ASP A 102 5.88 16.12 6.80
C ASP A 102 5.73 15.97 5.30
N GLY A 103 4.49 15.87 4.81
CA GLY A 103 4.21 15.78 3.39
C GLY A 103 4.22 14.38 2.82
N ARG A 104 4.44 13.35 3.64
CA ARG A 104 4.41 11.96 3.15
C ARG A 104 2.98 11.52 2.91
N GLN A 105 2.77 10.77 1.84
CA GLN A 105 1.46 10.21 1.56
C GLN A 105 1.33 8.83 2.19
N TRP A 106 0.12 8.53 2.67
CA TRP A 106 -0.26 7.26 3.27
C TRP A 106 -1.51 6.77 2.57
N SER A 107 -1.66 5.47 2.43
CA SER A 107 -2.89 4.87 1.91
C SER A 107 -3.74 4.38 3.05
N VAL A 108 -5.06 4.55 2.90
CA VAL A 108 -6.05 3.93 3.79
C VAL A 108 -6.91 3.07 2.89
N GLU A 109 -6.93 1.76 3.13
CA GLU A 109 -7.68 0.83 2.29
C GLU A 109 -8.79 0.14 3.05
N ALA A 110 -9.90 -0.06 2.35
CA ALA A 110 -11.06 -0.76 2.85
C ALA A 110 -11.52 -1.78 1.81
N PRO A 111 -12.19 -2.86 2.22
CA PRO A 111 -12.79 -3.76 1.24
C PRO A 111 -13.89 -3.06 0.47
N LEU A 112 -14.18 -3.55 -0.73
CA LEU A 112 -15.31 -3.02 -1.50
C LEU A 112 -16.61 -3.25 -0.74
N ALA A 113 -17.50 -2.27 -0.81
CA ALA A 113 -18.86 -2.41 -0.27
C ALA A 113 -19.61 -3.43 -1.11
N LYS A 114 -20.44 -4.22 -0.45
CA LYS A 114 -21.26 -5.23 -1.13
C LYS A 114 -22.69 -4.76 -1.27
#